data_b4d7429c204fcdcd76f0fc3896386dfb
#
_entry.id   b4d7429c204fcdcd76f0fc3896386dfb
#
_cell.length_a   1.000
_cell.length_b   1.000
_cell.length_c   1.000
_cell.angle_alpha   90.00
_cell.angle_beta   90.00
_cell.angle_gamma   90.00
#
_symmetry.space_group_name_H-M   'P 1'
#
loop_
_entity.id
_entity.type
_entity.pdbx_description
1 polymer ?
#
loop_
_entity_poly.entity_id
_entity_poly.type
_entity_poly.pdbx_seq_one_letter_code
_entity_poly.pdbx_strand_id
1 'polypeptide(L)' 'MTGKLKKAFDEASRLPDKEQDELAQFLLDEIRS' A
#
# COMPACT_ATOMS: atom_id res chain seq x y z
N MET A 1 -1.99 -16.03 -7.01
CA MET A 1 -1.43 -14.97 -6.19
C MET A 1 -1.88 -15.11 -4.74
N THR A 2 -0.99 -14.86 -3.83
CA THR A 2 -1.33 -14.98 -2.42
C THR A 2 -2.26 -13.86 -1.97
N GLY A 3 -2.98 -14.07 -0.88
CA GLY A 3 -3.87 -13.07 -0.34
C GLY A 3 -3.18 -11.97 0.45
N LYS A 4 -1.85 -12.04 0.59
CA LYS A 4 -1.13 -11.06 1.40
C LYS A 4 -1.21 -9.64 0.85
N LEU A 5 -1.02 -9.49 -0.45
CA LEU A 5 -1.07 -8.17 -1.07
C LEU A 5 -2.48 -7.60 -1.01
N LYS A 6 -3.47 -8.45 -1.26
CA LYS A 6 -4.86 -8.04 -1.18
C LYS A 6 -5.21 -7.60 0.25
N LYS A 7 -4.72 -8.35 1.23
CA LYS A 7 -4.97 -8.03 2.62
C LYS A 7 -4.31 -6.71 3.00
N ALA A 8 -3.09 -6.49 2.49
CA ALA A 8 -2.38 -5.24 2.77
C ALA A 8 -3.15 -4.04 2.20
N PHE A 9 -3.66 -4.17 0.99
CA PHE A 9 -4.45 -3.09 0.39
C PHE A 9 -5.75 -2.85 1.15
N ASP A 10 -6.38 -3.92 1.62
CA ASP A 10 -7.60 -3.78 2.39
C ASP A 10 -7.36 -2.99 3.68
N GLU A 11 -6.27 -3.29 4.36
CA GLU A 11 -5.93 -2.56 5.57
C GLU A 11 -5.48 -1.14 5.28
N ALA A 12 -4.76 -0.94 4.18
CA ALA A 12 -4.32 0.39 3.79
C ALA A 12 -5.50 1.30 3.48
N SER A 13 -6.59 0.73 2.96
CA SER A 13 -7.77 1.52 2.62
C SER A 13 -8.45 2.12 3.84
N ARG A 14 -8.09 1.65 5.04
CA ARG A 14 -8.63 2.18 6.28
C ARG A 14 -7.81 3.33 6.84
N LEU A 15 -6.67 3.61 6.24
CA LEU A 15 -5.80 4.68 6.69
C LEU A 15 -6.31 6.04 6.19
N PRO A 16 -5.96 7.13 6.90
CA PRO A 16 -6.23 8.47 6.37
C PRO A 16 -5.51 8.69 5.04
N ASP A 17 -6.03 9.61 4.24
CA ASP A 17 -5.48 9.86 2.91
C ASP A 17 -3.99 10.15 2.94
N LYS A 18 -3.53 10.93 3.91
CA LYS A 18 -2.12 11.27 4.01
C LYS A 18 -1.27 10.03 4.14
N GLU A 19 -1.69 9.11 5.00
CA GLU A 19 -0.91 7.89 5.21
C GLU A 19 -1.03 6.94 4.04
N GLN A 20 -2.17 6.95 3.36
CA GLN A 20 -2.29 6.17 2.14
C GLN A 20 -1.30 6.65 1.08
N ASP A 21 -1.14 7.96 0.95
CA ASP A 21 -0.18 8.52 0.00
C ASP A 21 1.25 8.14 0.35
N GLU A 22 1.58 8.18 1.62
CA GLU A 22 2.92 7.81 2.07
C GLU A 22 3.20 6.33 1.78
N LEU A 23 2.24 5.49 2.06
CA LEU A 23 2.39 4.07 1.80
C LEU A 23 2.49 3.80 0.30
N ALA A 24 1.68 4.49 -0.49
CA ALA A 24 1.71 4.33 -1.93
C ALA A 24 3.08 4.74 -2.49
N GLN A 25 3.65 5.82 -1.97
CA GLN A 25 4.96 6.26 -2.42
C GLN A 25 6.03 5.22 -2.11
N PHE A 26 5.95 4.62 -0.92
CA PHE A 26 6.87 3.56 -0.54
C PHE A 26 6.76 2.38 -1.49
N LEU A 27 5.55 1.96 -1.81
CA LEU A 27 5.33 0.84 -2.72
C LEU A 27 5.85 1.14 -4.12
N LEU A 28 5.58 2.34 -4.62
CA LEU A 28 6.03 2.73 -5.94
C LEU A 28 7.55 2.75 -6.02
N ASP A 29 8.21 3.24 -4.97
CA ASP A 29 9.66 3.26 -4.93
C ASP A 29 10.23 1.84 -5.00
N GLU A 30 9.63 0.91 -4.28
CA GLU A 30 10.09 -0.47 -4.28
C GLU A 30 9.86 -1.14 -5.62
N ILE A 31 8.73 -0.87 -6.24
CA ILE A 31 8.39 -1.48 -7.52
C ILE A 31 9.32 -0.98 -8.62
N ARG A 32 9.70 0.29 -8.57
CA ARG A 32 10.53 0.93 -9.59
C ARG A 32 12.02 0.73 -9.40
N SER A 33 12.44 0.32 -8.24
CA SER A 33 13.87 0.21 -7.95
C SER A 33 14.53 -1.00 -8.61
#